data_56bdac03fd26c034b0ebbed963542d8e
#
_entry.id   56bdac03fd26c034b0ebbed963542d8e
#
_cell.length_a   1.000
_cell.length_b   1.000
_cell.length_c   1.000
_cell.angle_alpha   90.00
_cell.angle_beta   90.00
_cell.angle_gamma   90.00
#
_symmetry.space_group_name_H-M   'P 1'
#
loop_
_entity.id
_entity.type
_entity.pdbx_description
1 polymer ?
#
loop_
_entity_poly.entity_id
_entity_poly.type
_entity_poly.pdbx_seq_one_letter_code
_entity_poly.pdbx_strand_id
1 'polypeptide(L)'
;MPHAKNALDGARIYFEDTGGSGIPVVLHGGLLDSVDDVRESAGARALPPGEFRAVYVDHRGLGRSDKPHDPAAYAMPLRARDPIAVLDELGIDRAHFVGMSWGGRLGFGVGAHAPDRVRALVCGGQQPYSWLDSPLTRVVTGGLDDCQHDALALVEAFERFWQVRFPKAQRARWIDNDPQALRAMWTRALAEGPAATNLTEWTVPCLIVMGAGDADFLDQAQRAAAELPRGELLLLDEADHYAAHVSADDALIEAVLRTLRAA
;
A
#
# COMPACT_ATOMS: atom_id res chain seq x y z
N MET A 1 -1.87 21.46 9.00
CA MET A 1 -2.23 20.14 8.53
C MET A 1 -1.28 19.15 9.21
N PRO A 2 -1.78 18.01 9.70
CA PRO A 2 -0.96 17.08 10.47
C PRO A 2 0.09 16.42 9.58
N HIS A 3 1.36 16.50 9.99
CA HIS A 3 2.48 15.79 9.39
C HIS A 3 3.32 15.20 10.51
N ALA A 4 3.61 13.93 10.39
CA ALA A 4 4.62 13.27 11.19
C ALA A 4 6.00 13.41 10.52
N LYS A 5 7.06 13.39 11.30
CA LYS A 5 8.43 13.50 10.80
C LYS A 5 9.14 12.16 10.95
N ASN A 6 9.56 11.55 9.85
CA ASN A 6 10.37 10.33 9.92
C ASN A 6 11.69 10.60 10.63
N ALA A 7 11.96 9.87 11.70
CA ALA A 7 13.15 10.10 12.53
C ALA A 7 14.47 9.75 11.83
N LEU A 8 14.46 8.93 10.76
CA LEU A 8 15.67 8.50 10.07
C LEU A 8 16.20 9.54 9.07
N ASP A 9 15.31 10.27 8.39
CA ASP A 9 15.68 11.18 7.30
C ASP A 9 14.99 12.56 7.35
N GLY A 10 14.03 12.71 8.27
CA GLY A 10 13.31 13.95 8.46
C GLY A 10 12.16 14.20 7.48
N ALA A 11 11.83 13.24 6.60
CA ALA A 11 10.73 13.35 5.65
C ALA A 11 9.39 13.60 6.39
N ARG A 12 8.60 14.54 5.87
CA ARG A 12 7.30 14.89 6.43
C ARG A 12 6.22 14.07 5.75
N ILE A 13 5.50 13.29 6.55
CA ILE A 13 4.47 12.35 6.10
C ILE A 13 3.11 12.89 6.53
N TYR A 14 2.26 13.17 5.55
CA TYR A 14 0.91 13.62 5.78
C TYR A 14 0.02 12.47 6.21
N PHE A 15 -0.86 12.74 7.17
CA PHE A 15 -1.86 11.76 7.61
C PHE A 15 -3.17 12.43 8.01
N GLU A 16 -4.23 11.65 8.04
CA GLU A 16 -5.52 12.02 8.63
C GLU A 16 -5.98 10.93 9.58
N ASP A 17 -6.47 11.33 10.72
CA ASP A 17 -6.88 10.45 11.82
C ASP A 17 -8.34 10.70 12.16
N THR A 18 -9.14 9.64 12.18
CA THR A 18 -10.54 9.74 12.59
C THR A 18 -10.73 9.99 14.08
N GLY A 19 -9.67 9.79 14.86
CA GLY A 19 -9.74 9.87 16.31
C GLY A 19 -10.56 8.75 16.95
N GLY A 20 -10.88 8.91 18.24
CA GLY A 20 -11.65 7.94 19.01
C GLY A 20 -10.81 6.87 19.72
N SER A 21 -11.50 5.95 20.43
CA SER A 21 -10.88 4.91 21.25
C SER A 21 -10.82 3.53 20.55
N GLY A 22 -11.24 3.43 19.29
CA GLY A 22 -11.19 2.19 18.52
C GLY A 22 -9.76 1.71 18.29
N ILE A 23 -9.63 0.44 17.89
CA ILE A 23 -8.31 -0.16 17.58
C ILE A 23 -7.73 0.55 16.38
N PRO A 24 -6.49 1.10 16.45
CA PRO A 24 -5.91 1.86 15.35
C PRO A 24 -5.58 0.95 14.15
N VAL A 25 -5.94 1.45 12.96
CA VAL A 25 -5.65 0.83 11.66
C VAL A 25 -5.02 1.88 10.76
N VAL A 26 -3.78 1.67 10.36
CA VAL A 26 -3.10 2.49 9.35
C VAL A 26 -3.50 1.99 7.96
N LEU A 27 -3.92 2.92 7.08
CA LEU A 27 -4.35 2.62 5.73
C LEU A 27 -3.45 3.32 4.71
N HIS A 28 -2.94 2.54 3.75
CA HIS A 28 -2.15 3.00 2.63
C HIS A 28 -2.72 2.54 1.28
N GLY A 29 -2.70 3.42 0.29
CA GLY A 29 -3.16 3.14 -1.06
C GLY A 29 -2.09 2.61 -2.02
N GLY A 30 -2.43 2.62 -3.30
CA GLY A 30 -1.57 2.23 -4.40
C GLY A 30 -0.57 3.31 -4.84
N LEU A 31 0.06 3.08 -5.99
CA LEU A 31 1.17 3.91 -6.51
C LEU A 31 0.79 5.37 -6.79
N LEU A 32 -0.46 5.67 -7.07
CA LEU A 32 -0.93 7.03 -7.38
C LEU A 32 -1.89 7.59 -6.34
N ASP A 33 -2.24 6.79 -5.31
CA ASP A 33 -3.27 7.15 -4.36
C ASP A 33 -2.79 8.20 -3.34
N SER A 34 -3.70 9.10 -3.04
CA SER A 34 -3.65 9.99 -1.88
C SER A 34 -4.59 9.50 -0.77
N VAL A 35 -4.53 10.13 0.39
CA VAL A 35 -5.48 9.90 1.50
C VAL A 35 -6.94 9.99 1.03
N ASP A 36 -7.26 10.87 0.07
CA ASP A 36 -8.62 11.01 -0.45
C ASP A 36 -9.07 9.75 -1.23
N ASP A 37 -8.14 9.09 -1.95
CA ASP A 37 -8.41 7.82 -2.65
C ASP A 37 -8.51 6.66 -1.66
N VAL A 38 -7.58 6.60 -0.69
CA VAL A 38 -7.57 5.55 0.33
C VAL A 38 -8.86 5.52 1.15
N ARG A 39 -9.42 6.70 1.46
CA ARG A 39 -10.70 6.81 2.18
C ARG A 39 -11.87 6.18 1.40
N GLU A 40 -11.81 6.17 0.08
CA GLU A 40 -12.80 5.56 -0.80
C GLU A 40 -12.53 4.07 -1.06
N SER A 41 -11.42 3.52 -0.57
CA SER A 41 -11.02 2.13 -0.82
C SER A 41 -11.87 1.10 -0.08
N ALA A 42 -11.84 -0.15 -0.57
CA ALA A 42 -12.50 -1.27 0.08
C ALA A 42 -11.99 -1.52 1.51
N GLY A 43 -10.68 -1.39 1.72
CA GLY A 43 -10.06 -1.53 3.05
C GLY A 43 -10.60 -0.52 4.07
N ALA A 44 -10.80 0.74 3.65
CA ALA A 44 -11.40 1.77 4.51
C ALA A 44 -12.88 1.50 4.80
N ARG A 45 -13.63 1.08 3.77
CA ARG A 45 -15.08 0.77 3.92
C ARG A 45 -15.35 -0.46 4.78
N ALA A 46 -14.38 -1.38 4.87
CA ALA A 46 -14.50 -2.56 5.72
C ALA A 46 -14.49 -2.24 7.22
N LEU A 47 -14.00 -1.08 7.63
CA LEU A 47 -13.79 -0.75 9.03
C LEU A 47 -15.07 -0.19 9.69
N PRO A 48 -15.73 -0.93 10.62
CA PRO A 48 -16.87 -0.41 11.36
C PRO A 48 -16.48 0.79 12.24
N PRO A 49 -17.19 1.91 12.11
CA PRO A 49 -16.96 3.08 12.96
C PRO A 49 -17.12 2.75 14.44
N GLY A 50 -16.20 3.24 15.27
CA GLY A 50 -16.17 3.00 16.72
C GLY A 50 -15.47 1.73 17.16
N GLU A 51 -15.41 0.68 16.34
CA GLU A 51 -14.59 -0.50 16.59
C GLU A 51 -13.13 -0.22 16.22
N PHE A 52 -12.92 0.45 15.09
CA PHE A 52 -11.60 0.82 14.59
C PHE A 52 -11.44 2.34 14.51
N ARG A 53 -10.19 2.79 14.69
CA ARG A 53 -9.73 4.16 14.48
C ARG A 53 -8.89 4.17 13.21
N ALA A 54 -9.39 4.74 12.12
CA ALA A 54 -8.69 4.78 10.85
C ALA A 54 -7.65 5.91 10.84
N VAL A 55 -6.42 5.58 10.45
CA VAL A 55 -5.32 6.51 10.23
C VAL A 55 -4.91 6.40 8.76
N TYR A 56 -5.33 7.35 7.95
CA TYR A 56 -5.02 7.42 6.51
C TYR A 56 -3.67 8.10 6.33
N VAL A 57 -2.79 7.52 5.52
CA VAL A 57 -1.42 8.03 5.36
C VAL A 57 -1.07 8.16 3.88
N ASP A 58 -0.62 9.35 3.47
CA ASP A 58 -0.02 9.56 2.15
C ASP A 58 1.39 8.96 2.14
N HIS A 59 1.71 8.14 1.15
CA HIS A 59 3.09 7.72 0.93
C HIS A 59 4.01 8.91 0.73
N ARG A 60 5.28 8.83 1.17
CA ARG A 60 6.29 9.76 0.66
C ARG A 60 6.30 9.69 -0.87
N GLY A 61 6.38 10.84 -1.52
CA GLY A 61 6.29 10.97 -2.97
C GLY A 61 4.88 11.22 -3.49
N LEU A 62 3.83 11.03 -2.67
CA LEU A 62 2.42 11.16 -3.09
C LEU A 62 1.64 12.16 -2.23
N GLY A 63 0.48 12.56 -2.71
CA GLY A 63 -0.46 13.38 -1.97
C GLY A 63 0.16 14.64 -1.37
N ARG A 64 0.04 14.81 -0.07
CA ARG A 64 0.54 15.96 0.71
C ARG A 64 1.82 15.66 1.49
N SER A 65 2.36 14.43 1.37
CA SER A 65 3.68 14.07 1.91
C SER A 65 4.81 14.70 1.10
N ASP A 66 6.01 14.78 1.70
CA ASP A 66 7.21 15.23 0.99
C ASP A 66 7.50 14.36 -0.23
N LYS A 67 8.00 14.99 -1.30
CA LYS A 67 8.22 14.39 -2.61
C LYS A 67 9.70 14.47 -3.01
N PRO A 68 10.60 13.72 -2.35
CA PRO A 68 12.02 13.72 -2.74
C PRO A 68 12.19 13.17 -4.15
N HIS A 69 13.13 13.75 -4.94
CA HIS A 69 13.45 13.29 -6.29
C HIS A 69 14.67 12.36 -6.32
N ASP A 70 15.32 12.14 -5.16
CA ASP A 70 16.41 11.19 -5.03
C ASP A 70 15.84 9.77 -4.79
N PRO A 71 16.13 8.77 -5.65
CA PRO A 71 15.73 7.40 -5.43
C PRO A 71 16.17 6.81 -4.07
N ALA A 72 17.29 7.26 -3.51
CA ALA A 72 17.77 6.78 -2.21
C ALA A 72 16.78 7.06 -1.07
N ALA A 73 16.00 8.14 -1.17
CA ALA A 73 14.96 8.49 -0.20
C ALA A 73 13.80 7.49 -0.14
N TYR A 74 13.68 6.61 -1.12
CA TYR A 74 12.60 5.61 -1.20
C TYR A 74 13.03 4.19 -0.80
N ALA A 75 14.18 4.03 -0.15
CA ALA A 75 14.62 2.74 0.37
C ALA A 75 13.58 2.15 1.34
N MET A 76 13.33 0.83 1.27
CA MET A 76 12.30 0.18 2.09
C MET A 76 12.48 0.44 3.59
N PRO A 77 13.70 0.41 4.18
CA PRO A 77 13.86 0.74 5.60
C PRO A 77 13.38 2.14 5.97
N LEU A 78 13.53 3.13 5.07
CA LEU A 78 13.02 4.49 5.28
C LEU A 78 11.51 4.53 5.16
N ARG A 79 10.95 3.98 4.06
CA ARG A 79 9.50 3.95 3.81
C ARG A 79 8.73 3.21 4.91
N ALA A 80 9.28 2.09 5.39
CA ALA A 80 8.65 1.32 6.48
C ALA A 80 8.55 2.11 7.80
N ARG A 81 9.38 3.13 7.99
CA ARG A 81 9.33 4.02 9.16
C ARG A 81 8.36 5.20 9.00
N ASP A 82 7.84 5.45 7.81
CA ASP A 82 6.86 6.53 7.59
C ASP A 82 5.57 6.32 8.40
N PRO A 83 4.87 5.18 8.30
CA PRO A 83 3.70 4.94 9.13
C PRO A 83 4.04 4.84 10.62
N ILE A 84 5.24 4.42 10.98
CA ILE A 84 5.68 4.39 12.38
C ILE A 84 5.84 5.80 12.93
N ALA A 85 6.38 6.74 12.14
CA ALA A 85 6.44 8.16 12.54
C ALA A 85 5.04 8.73 12.79
N VAL A 86 4.04 8.32 12.01
CA VAL A 86 2.64 8.71 12.24
C VAL A 86 2.10 8.13 13.54
N LEU A 87 2.39 6.86 13.84
CA LEU A 87 2.00 6.25 15.11
C LEU A 87 2.66 6.96 16.31
N ASP A 88 3.94 7.32 16.19
CA ASP A 88 4.68 8.04 17.23
C ASP A 88 4.08 9.43 17.47
N GLU A 89 3.74 10.18 16.41
CA GLU A 89 3.08 11.49 16.51
C GLU A 89 1.71 11.41 17.18
N LEU A 90 0.98 10.30 16.98
CA LEU A 90 -0.34 10.06 17.58
C LEU A 90 -0.27 9.41 18.98
N GLY A 91 0.92 9.05 19.48
CA GLY A 91 1.09 8.33 20.74
C GLY A 91 0.52 6.91 20.69
N ILE A 92 0.49 6.28 19.51
CA ILE A 92 -0.02 4.92 19.30
C ILE A 92 1.13 3.93 19.35
N ASP A 93 1.09 2.99 20.27
CA ASP A 93 2.13 1.97 20.43
C ASP A 93 2.09 0.94 19.28
N ARG A 94 0.93 0.34 19.01
CA ARG A 94 0.74 -0.69 17.99
C ARG A 94 -0.56 -0.45 17.21
N ALA A 95 -0.51 -0.71 15.89
CA ALA A 95 -1.68 -0.61 15.02
C ALA A 95 -1.77 -1.82 14.07
N HIS A 96 -2.96 -2.04 13.50
CA HIS A 96 -3.09 -2.83 12.29
C HIS A 96 -2.59 -2.02 11.10
N PHE A 97 -2.19 -2.72 10.04
CA PHE A 97 -1.80 -2.11 8.79
C PHE A 97 -2.61 -2.75 7.65
N VAL A 98 -3.27 -1.92 6.85
CA VAL A 98 -4.00 -2.33 5.64
C VAL A 98 -3.46 -1.55 4.47
N GLY A 99 -2.89 -2.24 3.49
CA GLY A 99 -2.32 -1.63 2.30
C GLY A 99 -2.69 -2.38 1.03
N MET A 100 -2.93 -1.63 -0.05
CA MET A 100 -3.22 -2.18 -1.37
C MET A 100 -2.13 -1.80 -2.36
N SER A 101 -1.77 -2.72 -3.27
CA SER A 101 -0.76 -2.51 -4.31
C SER A 101 0.55 -1.98 -3.73
N TRP A 102 0.96 -0.75 -4.02
CA TRP A 102 2.14 -0.12 -3.45
C TRP A 102 2.13 -0.13 -1.91
N GLY A 103 0.96 0.10 -1.30
CA GLY A 103 0.74 -0.03 0.14
C GLY A 103 0.83 -1.46 0.64
N GLY A 104 0.39 -2.44 -0.13
CA GLY A 104 0.54 -3.86 0.20
C GLY A 104 2.02 -4.27 0.30
N ARG A 105 2.84 -3.82 -0.66
CA ARG A 105 4.30 -4.02 -0.61
C ARG A 105 4.93 -3.32 0.60
N LEU A 106 4.47 -2.10 0.92
CA LEU A 106 4.93 -1.40 2.13
C LEU A 106 4.55 -2.17 3.40
N GLY A 107 3.37 -2.81 3.43
CA GLY A 107 2.95 -3.65 4.56
C GLY A 107 3.95 -4.75 4.90
N PHE A 108 4.45 -5.46 3.89
CA PHE A 108 5.55 -6.44 4.09
C PHE A 108 6.81 -5.75 4.63
N GLY A 109 7.17 -4.57 4.11
CA GLY A 109 8.30 -3.78 4.63
C GLY A 109 8.10 -3.38 6.09
N VAL A 110 6.91 -2.93 6.48
CA VAL A 110 6.58 -2.57 7.88
C VAL A 110 6.70 -3.78 8.78
N GLY A 111 6.15 -4.95 8.37
CA GLY A 111 6.30 -6.20 9.11
C GLY A 111 7.75 -6.64 9.31
N ALA A 112 8.62 -6.39 8.31
CA ALA A 112 10.03 -6.73 8.39
C ALA A 112 10.86 -5.76 9.25
N HIS A 113 10.55 -4.46 9.19
CA HIS A 113 11.40 -3.40 9.80
C HIS A 113 10.82 -2.83 11.10
N ALA A 114 9.58 -3.14 11.44
CA ALA A 114 8.92 -2.68 12.66
C ALA A 114 7.88 -3.68 13.20
N PRO A 115 8.21 -4.98 13.34
CA PRO A 115 7.23 -6.02 13.71
C PRO A 115 6.55 -5.73 15.05
N ASP A 116 7.28 -5.14 15.99
CA ASP A 116 6.76 -4.81 17.33
C ASP A 116 5.67 -3.73 17.32
N ARG A 117 5.55 -2.97 16.22
CA ARG A 117 4.57 -1.89 16.05
C ARG A 117 3.30 -2.37 15.32
N VAL A 118 3.27 -3.62 14.87
CA VAL A 118 2.18 -4.18 14.06
C VAL A 118 1.36 -5.19 14.87
N ARG A 119 0.02 -5.09 14.77
CA ARG A 119 -0.93 -6.08 15.31
C ARG A 119 -1.25 -7.15 14.27
N ALA A 120 -1.73 -6.75 13.10
CA ALA A 120 -1.96 -7.58 11.93
C ALA A 120 -1.68 -6.81 10.65
N LEU A 121 -1.41 -7.54 9.57
CA LEU A 121 -1.19 -7.02 8.24
C LEU A 121 -2.29 -7.48 7.28
N VAL A 122 -2.77 -6.58 6.43
CA VAL A 122 -3.54 -6.90 5.23
C VAL A 122 -2.77 -6.31 4.05
N CYS A 123 -2.24 -7.16 3.19
CA CYS A 123 -1.39 -6.80 2.05
C CYS A 123 -2.09 -7.22 0.75
N GLY A 124 -2.75 -6.29 0.08
CA GLY A 124 -3.48 -6.57 -1.16
C GLY A 124 -2.66 -6.27 -2.41
N GLY A 125 -2.84 -7.09 -3.46
CA GLY A 125 -2.26 -6.90 -4.79
C GLY A 125 -0.74 -6.90 -4.83
N GLN A 126 -0.06 -7.57 -3.88
CA GLN A 126 1.39 -7.53 -3.80
C GLN A 126 2.00 -8.77 -3.09
N GLN A 127 3.30 -8.87 -3.19
CA GLN A 127 4.14 -9.93 -2.67
C GLN A 127 5.43 -9.36 -2.05
N PRO A 128 6.10 -10.09 -1.14
CA PRO A 128 7.27 -9.58 -0.42
C PRO A 128 8.61 -9.70 -1.16
N TYR A 129 8.69 -10.51 -2.21
CA TYR A 129 9.93 -10.85 -2.91
C TYR A 129 10.40 -9.74 -3.85
N SER A 130 11.51 -9.95 -4.56
CA SER A 130 11.99 -9.00 -5.58
C SER A 130 10.97 -8.80 -6.70
N TRP A 131 10.99 -7.62 -7.31
CA TRP A 131 10.17 -7.32 -8.46
C TRP A 131 10.48 -8.26 -9.64
N LEU A 132 9.43 -8.63 -10.36
CA LEU A 132 9.53 -9.39 -11.60
C LEU A 132 9.39 -8.45 -12.80
N ASP A 133 10.01 -8.83 -13.90
CA ASP A 133 9.64 -8.29 -15.21
C ASP A 133 8.28 -8.85 -15.61
N SER A 134 7.25 -8.05 -15.47
CA SER A 134 5.86 -8.40 -15.72
C SER A 134 5.16 -7.40 -16.63
N PRO A 135 4.02 -7.73 -17.24
CA PRO A 135 3.22 -6.77 -17.98
C PRO A 135 2.94 -5.48 -17.20
N LEU A 136 2.54 -5.56 -15.93
CA LEU A 136 2.27 -4.39 -15.12
C LEU A 136 3.52 -3.55 -14.84
N THR A 137 4.67 -4.18 -14.54
CA THR A 137 5.93 -3.43 -14.32
C THR A 137 6.37 -2.70 -15.57
N ARG A 138 6.16 -3.27 -16.77
CA ARG A 138 6.46 -2.60 -18.06
C ARG A 138 5.51 -1.44 -18.32
N VAL A 139 4.21 -1.58 -17.99
CA VAL A 139 3.22 -0.51 -18.11
C VAL A 139 3.59 0.68 -17.23
N VAL A 140 3.98 0.43 -15.97
CA VAL A 140 4.41 1.49 -15.06
C VAL A 140 5.67 2.18 -15.58
N THR A 141 6.69 1.40 -15.99
CA THR A 141 7.95 1.95 -16.50
C THR A 141 7.71 2.81 -17.73
N GLY A 142 7.03 2.29 -18.76
CA GLY A 142 6.74 3.04 -19.98
C GLY A 142 5.87 4.26 -19.74
N GLY A 143 4.84 4.14 -18.89
CA GLY A 143 3.99 5.28 -18.53
C GLY A 143 4.77 6.38 -17.81
N LEU A 144 5.70 6.03 -16.93
CA LEU A 144 6.57 7.01 -16.24
C LEU A 144 7.58 7.65 -17.20
N ASP A 145 8.15 6.89 -18.14
CA ASP A 145 9.08 7.43 -19.14
C ASP A 145 8.40 8.48 -20.02
N ASP A 146 7.13 8.29 -20.33
CA ASP A 146 6.32 9.21 -21.15
C ASP A 146 5.78 10.43 -20.37
N CYS A 147 5.78 10.42 -19.04
CA CYS A 147 5.34 11.57 -18.24
C CYS A 147 6.25 12.79 -18.45
N GLN A 148 5.66 13.96 -18.56
CA GLN A 148 6.38 15.25 -18.73
C GLN A 148 6.27 16.11 -17.47
N HIS A 149 5.15 16.81 -17.31
CA HIS A 149 4.89 17.77 -16.24
C HIS A 149 3.94 17.23 -15.17
N ASP A 150 3.22 16.16 -15.50
CA ASP A 150 2.24 15.49 -14.67
C ASP A 150 2.26 13.97 -14.91
N ALA A 151 1.43 13.22 -14.23
CA ALA A 151 1.35 11.78 -14.36
C ALA A 151 0.31 11.29 -15.41
N LEU A 152 -0.13 12.15 -16.33
CA LEU A 152 -1.17 11.83 -17.32
C LEU A 152 -0.83 10.57 -18.13
N ALA A 153 0.39 10.46 -18.64
CA ALA A 153 0.80 9.32 -19.48
C ALA A 153 0.73 7.99 -18.73
N LEU A 154 1.11 7.97 -17.44
CA LEU A 154 0.97 6.78 -16.58
C LEU A 154 -0.49 6.44 -16.32
N VAL A 155 -1.33 7.43 -16.02
CA VAL A 155 -2.77 7.22 -15.81
C VAL A 155 -3.43 6.64 -17.06
N GLU A 156 -3.11 7.17 -18.24
CA GLU A 156 -3.61 6.64 -19.51
C GLU A 156 -3.06 5.24 -19.84
N ALA A 157 -1.81 4.94 -19.44
CA ALA A 157 -1.25 3.60 -19.57
C ALA A 157 -2.04 2.59 -18.71
N PHE A 158 -2.39 2.93 -17.48
CA PHE A 158 -3.25 2.11 -16.64
C PHE A 158 -4.67 1.96 -17.21
N GLU A 159 -5.30 3.05 -17.69
CA GLU A 159 -6.62 2.99 -18.33
C GLU A 159 -6.63 2.02 -19.53
N ARG A 160 -5.57 2.03 -20.34
CA ARG A 160 -5.41 1.09 -21.46
C ARG A 160 -5.17 -0.34 -21.01
N PHE A 161 -4.33 -0.53 -20.00
CA PHE A 161 -3.94 -1.85 -19.50
C PHE A 161 -5.11 -2.61 -18.88
N TRP A 162 -5.88 -1.96 -18.00
CA TRP A 162 -7.04 -2.54 -17.35
C TRP A 162 -8.34 -2.36 -18.12
N GLN A 163 -8.31 -1.69 -19.29
CA GLN A 163 -9.48 -1.41 -20.13
C GLN A 163 -10.61 -0.70 -19.37
N VAL A 164 -10.25 0.23 -18.49
CA VAL A 164 -11.18 1.00 -17.66
C VAL A 164 -11.04 2.50 -17.90
N ARG A 165 -12.03 3.25 -17.45
CA ARG A 165 -11.92 4.70 -17.27
C ARG A 165 -12.07 5.01 -15.79
N PHE A 166 -11.04 5.64 -15.23
CA PHE A 166 -11.09 6.01 -13.82
C PHE A 166 -12.13 7.10 -13.55
N PRO A 167 -12.77 7.10 -12.37
CA PRO A 167 -13.65 8.18 -11.94
C PRO A 167 -12.98 9.55 -12.08
N LYS A 168 -13.71 10.56 -12.56
CA LYS A 168 -13.16 11.87 -12.91
C LYS A 168 -12.34 12.50 -11.77
N ALA A 169 -12.81 12.40 -10.54
CA ALA A 169 -12.14 12.98 -9.38
C ALA A 169 -10.83 12.25 -9.07
N GLN A 170 -10.83 10.92 -9.04
CA GLN A 170 -9.64 10.08 -8.84
C GLN A 170 -8.62 10.31 -9.96
N ARG A 171 -9.08 10.30 -11.22
CA ARG A 171 -8.22 10.55 -12.38
C ARG A 171 -7.51 11.91 -12.27
N ALA A 172 -8.20 12.96 -11.85
CA ALA A 172 -7.62 14.29 -11.67
C ALA A 172 -6.54 14.29 -10.57
N ARG A 173 -6.81 13.66 -9.41
CA ARG A 173 -5.82 13.52 -8.32
C ARG A 173 -4.59 12.74 -8.77
N TRP A 174 -4.78 11.66 -9.51
CA TRP A 174 -3.69 10.82 -10.00
C TRP A 174 -2.81 11.53 -11.03
N ILE A 175 -3.40 12.33 -11.92
CA ILE A 175 -2.65 13.15 -12.90
C ILE A 175 -1.78 14.21 -12.19
N ASP A 176 -2.26 14.79 -11.08
CA ASP A 176 -1.57 15.84 -10.32
C ASP A 176 -0.34 15.33 -9.52
N ASN A 177 -0.04 14.04 -9.58
CA ASN A 177 1.16 13.51 -8.93
C ASN A 177 2.44 14.02 -9.62
N ASP A 178 3.48 14.21 -8.80
CA ASP A 178 4.81 14.64 -9.25
C ASP A 178 5.53 13.51 -10.01
N PRO A 179 5.76 13.63 -11.33
CA PRO A 179 6.36 12.56 -12.12
C PRO A 179 7.84 12.31 -11.77
N GLN A 180 8.56 13.29 -11.20
CA GLN A 180 9.95 13.09 -10.78
C GLN A 180 10.01 12.28 -9.50
N ALA A 181 9.11 12.55 -8.56
CA ALA A 181 8.97 11.72 -7.35
C ALA A 181 8.54 10.29 -7.69
N LEU A 182 7.57 10.12 -8.59
CA LEU A 182 7.13 8.79 -9.06
C LEU A 182 8.26 8.01 -9.73
N ARG A 183 9.08 8.65 -10.58
CA ARG A 183 10.26 8.01 -11.18
C ARG A 183 11.29 7.63 -10.13
N ALA A 184 11.56 8.48 -9.16
CA ALA A 184 12.49 8.18 -8.08
C ALA A 184 12.02 6.98 -7.24
N MET A 185 10.73 6.94 -6.89
CA MET A 185 10.08 5.81 -6.22
C MET A 185 10.23 4.51 -7.01
N TRP A 186 9.90 4.55 -8.30
CA TRP A 186 9.91 3.38 -9.17
C TRP A 186 11.33 2.88 -9.45
N THR A 187 12.27 3.79 -9.76
CA THR A 187 13.69 3.46 -9.94
C THR A 187 14.25 2.75 -8.71
N ARG A 188 13.94 3.26 -7.51
CA ARG A 188 14.37 2.61 -6.28
C ARG A 188 13.74 1.23 -6.11
N ALA A 189 12.43 1.11 -6.36
CA ALA A 189 11.72 -0.15 -6.21
C ALA A 189 12.29 -1.26 -7.10
N LEU A 190 12.57 -0.95 -8.38
CA LEU A 190 13.15 -1.93 -9.30
C LEU A 190 14.58 -2.35 -8.94
N ALA A 191 15.36 -1.44 -8.34
CA ALA A 191 16.72 -1.73 -7.89
C ALA A 191 16.77 -2.41 -6.51
N GLU A 192 15.64 -2.48 -5.81
CA GLU A 192 15.55 -3.01 -4.44
C GLU A 192 15.32 -4.52 -4.44
N GLY A 193 15.88 -5.19 -3.47
CA GLY A 193 15.61 -6.60 -3.20
C GLY A 193 14.21 -6.84 -2.62
N PRO A 194 14.01 -7.98 -1.94
CA PRO A 194 12.75 -8.29 -1.27
C PRO A 194 12.34 -7.20 -0.27
N ALA A 195 11.04 -6.91 -0.19
CA ALA A 195 10.48 -6.02 0.84
C ALA A 195 10.55 -6.67 2.23
N ALA A 196 10.50 -7.99 2.28
CA ALA A 196 10.64 -8.79 3.48
C ALA A 196 11.36 -10.11 3.19
N THR A 197 12.03 -10.62 4.22
CA THR A 197 12.71 -11.92 4.23
C THR A 197 12.31 -12.67 5.50
N ASN A 198 12.71 -13.95 5.61
CA ASN A 198 12.47 -14.77 6.81
C ASN A 198 10.99 -14.83 7.24
N LEU A 199 10.07 -14.95 6.27
CA LEU A 199 8.63 -14.97 6.54
C LEU A 199 8.23 -16.08 7.50
N THR A 200 8.96 -17.19 7.53
CA THR A 200 8.73 -18.31 8.45
C THR A 200 8.93 -17.97 9.93
N GLU A 201 9.58 -16.86 10.23
CA GLU A 201 9.83 -16.38 11.60
C GLU A 201 8.77 -15.35 12.06
N TRP A 202 7.84 -14.97 11.19
CA TRP A 202 6.86 -13.94 11.50
C TRP A 202 5.76 -14.48 12.42
N THR A 203 5.45 -13.72 13.45
CA THR A 203 4.37 -14.03 14.40
C THR A 203 3.10 -13.21 14.17
N VAL A 204 3.21 -12.16 13.37
CA VAL A 204 2.11 -11.24 13.05
C VAL A 204 1.14 -11.93 12.06
N PRO A 205 -0.19 -11.92 12.33
CA PRO A 205 -1.17 -12.38 11.35
C PRO A 205 -1.08 -11.55 10.06
N CYS A 206 -1.11 -12.24 8.92
CA CYS A 206 -1.01 -11.58 7.62
C CYS A 206 -2.04 -12.15 6.65
N LEU A 207 -3.00 -11.32 6.24
CA LEU A 207 -3.90 -11.62 5.14
C LEU A 207 -3.29 -11.04 3.85
N ILE A 208 -3.09 -11.89 2.86
CA ILE A 208 -2.73 -11.49 1.50
C ILE A 208 -4.02 -11.54 0.66
N VAL A 209 -4.33 -10.47 -0.04
CA VAL A 209 -5.52 -10.36 -0.91
C VAL A 209 -5.06 -10.23 -2.35
N MET A 210 -5.54 -11.11 -3.24
CA MET A 210 -5.20 -11.08 -4.65
C MET A 210 -6.46 -11.22 -5.51
N GLY A 211 -6.48 -10.55 -6.66
CA GLY A 211 -7.40 -10.92 -7.73
C GLY A 211 -6.93 -12.21 -8.39
N ALA A 212 -7.83 -13.13 -8.70
CA ALA A 212 -7.50 -14.38 -9.40
C ALA A 212 -6.93 -14.12 -10.81
N GLY A 213 -7.29 -12.99 -11.42
CA GLY A 213 -6.75 -12.52 -12.71
C GLY A 213 -5.42 -11.75 -12.60
N ASP A 214 -4.88 -11.50 -11.40
CA ASP A 214 -3.61 -10.80 -11.21
C ASP A 214 -2.42 -11.76 -11.37
N ALA A 215 -2.22 -12.26 -12.59
CA ALA A 215 -1.21 -13.27 -12.89
C ALA A 215 0.24 -12.82 -12.61
N ASP A 216 0.47 -11.50 -12.52
CA ASP A 216 1.82 -10.95 -12.30
C ASP A 216 2.39 -11.29 -10.93
N PHE A 217 1.54 -11.46 -9.91
CA PHE A 217 1.95 -11.62 -8.52
C PHE A 217 1.38 -12.84 -7.81
N LEU A 218 0.45 -13.57 -8.44
CA LEU A 218 -0.34 -14.63 -7.81
C LEU A 218 0.54 -15.76 -7.23
N ASP A 219 1.45 -16.32 -8.04
CA ASP A 219 2.31 -17.43 -7.60
C ASP A 219 3.16 -17.05 -6.39
N GLN A 220 3.66 -15.81 -6.38
CA GLN A 220 4.49 -15.32 -5.28
C GLN A 220 3.66 -15.00 -4.05
N ALA A 221 2.42 -14.52 -4.21
CA ALA A 221 1.50 -14.31 -3.09
C ALA A 221 1.10 -15.64 -2.45
N GLN A 222 0.83 -16.69 -3.25
CA GLN A 222 0.57 -18.05 -2.77
C GLN A 222 1.77 -18.59 -1.97
N ARG A 223 2.97 -18.43 -2.52
CA ARG A 223 4.20 -18.81 -1.83
C ARG A 223 4.35 -18.05 -0.50
N ALA A 224 4.16 -16.76 -0.48
CA ALA A 224 4.27 -15.94 0.73
C ALA A 224 3.26 -16.36 1.81
N ALA A 225 2.00 -16.62 1.43
CA ALA A 225 0.99 -17.12 2.35
C ALA A 225 1.37 -18.48 2.96
N ALA A 226 1.98 -19.37 2.17
CA ALA A 226 2.43 -20.67 2.64
C ALA A 226 3.67 -20.60 3.56
N GLU A 227 4.55 -19.62 3.36
CA GLU A 227 5.74 -19.41 4.21
C GLU A 227 5.40 -18.73 5.54
N LEU A 228 4.35 -17.92 5.61
CA LEU A 228 3.93 -17.20 6.81
C LEU A 228 3.22 -18.13 7.80
N PRO A 229 3.68 -18.30 9.07
CA PRO A 229 3.05 -19.20 10.05
C PRO A 229 1.58 -18.83 10.38
N ARG A 230 1.22 -17.55 10.22
CA ARG A 230 -0.14 -17.01 10.38
C ARG A 230 -0.58 -16.28 9.10
N GLY A 231 -0.19 -16.85 7.95
CA GLY A 231 -0.54 -16.34 6.63
C GLY A 231 -1.87 -16.89 6.14
N GLU A 232 -2.69 -16.05 5.54
CA GLU A 232 -3.90 -16.41 4.81
C GLU A 232 -3.87 -15.74 3.43
N LEU A 233 -4.33 -16.45 2.40
CA LEU A 233 -4.53 -15.90 1.07
C LEU A 233 -6.01 -15.88 0.74
N LEU A 234 -6.55 -14.69 0.45
CA LEU A 234 -7.86 -14.52 -0.15
C LEU A 234 -7.72 -14.25 -1.64
N LEU A 235 -8.34 -15.09 -2.46
CA LEU A 235 -8.49 -14.87 -3.89
C LEU A 235 -9.86 -14.27 -4.16
N LEU A 236 -9.90 -13.17 -4.91
CA LEU A 236 -11.14 -12.55 -5.40
C LEU A 236 -11.37 -13.05 -6.81
N ASP A 237 -12.39 -13.86 -6.99
CA ASP A 237 -12.75 -14.43 -8.28
C ASP A 237 -13.02 -13.32 -9.31
N GLU A 238 -12.62 -13.56 -10.57
CA GLU A 238 -12.81 -12.66 -11.71
C GLU A 238 -12.23 -11.25 -11.56
N ALA A 239 -11.49 -10.95 -10.46
CA ALA A 239 -10.83 -9.66 -10.25
C ALA A 239 -9.40 -9.68 -10.82
N ASP A 240 -9.03 -8.63 -11.54
CA ASP A 240 -7.64 -8.28 -11.82
C ASP A 240 -7.05 -7.43 -10.70
N HIS A 241 -5.86 -6.88 -10.90
CA HIS A 241 -5.19 -6.04 -9.91
C HIS A 241 -6.01 -4.81 -9.50
N TYR A 242 -6.60 -4.11 -10.49
CA TYR A 242 -7.39 -2.91 -10.21
C TYR A 242 -8.76 -3.26 -9.61
N ALA A 243 -9.43 -4.26 -10.15
CA ALA A 243 -10.72 -4.71 -9.63
C ALA A 243 -10.61 -5.16 -8.17
N ALA A 244 -9.55 -5.87 -7.79
CA ALA A 244 -9.28 -6.24 -6.40
C ALA A 244 -9.06 -5.02 -5.48
N HIS A 245 -8.41 -3.96 -6.01
CA HIS A 245 -8.16 -2.73 -5.26
C HIS A 245 -9.44 -1.95 -4.92
N VAL A 246 -10.41 -1.93 -5.83
CA VAL A 246 -11.67 -1.17 -5.65
C VAL A 246 -12.86 -2.04 -5.22
N SER A 247 -12.66 -3.35 -5.10
CA SER A 247 -13.72 -4.29 -4.74
C SER A 247 -14.34 -3.94 -3.39
N ALA A 248 -15.67 -4.02 -3.33
CA ALA A 248 -16.44 -3.96 -2.09
C ALA A 248 -17.10 -5.34 -1.80
N ASP A 249 -16.43 -6.42 -2.22
CA ASP A 249 -16.88 -7.79 -2.03
C ASP A 249 -17.05 -8.13 -0.55
N ASP A 250 -18.16 -8.76 -0.20
CA ASP A 250 -18.46 -9.13 1.20
C ASP A 250 -17.42 -10.10 1.78
N ALA A 251 -16.88 -11.01 0.96
CA ALA A 251 -15.85 -11.95 1.38
C ALA A 251 -14.54 -11.22 1.72
N LEU A 252 -14.18 -10.17 0.97
CA LEU A 252 -13.04 -9.31 1.27
C LEU A 252 -13.24 -8.60 2.61
N ILE A 253 -14.39 -7.96 2.79
CA ILE A 253 -14.72 -7.22 4.03
C ILE A 253 -14.68 -8.18 5.23
N GLU A 254 -15.29 -9.35 5.11
CA GLU A 254 -15.30 -10.35 6.17
C GLU A 254 -13.88 -10.86 6.52
N ALA A 255 -13.07 -11.17 5.52
CA ALA A 255 -11.69 -11.64 5.72
C ALA A 255 -10.81 -10.58 6.37
N VAL A 256 -10.91 -9.32 5.95
CA VAL A 256 -10.21 -8.19 6.58
C VAL A 256 -10.61 -8.08 8.04
N LEU A 257 -11.92 -8.00 8.36
CA LEU A 257 -12.39 -7.86 9.73
C LEU A 257 -12.00 -9.06 10.60
N ARG A 258 -12.10 -10.30 10.08
CA ARG A 258 -11.67 -11.50 10.80
C ARG A 258 -10.18 -11.41 11.17
N THR A 259 -9.33 -11.01 10.24
CA THR A 259 -7.88 -10.87 10.46
C THR A 259 -7.57 -9.80 11.50
N LEU A 260 -8.22 -8.63 11.43
CA LEU A 260 -8.00 -7.54 12.38
C LEU A 260 -8.49 -7.88 13.79
N ARG A 261 -9.58 -8.65 13.93
CA ARG A 261 -10.14 -9.06 15.22
C ARG A 261 -9.39 -10.21 15.89
N ALA A 262 -8.60 -10.97 15.12
CA ALA A 262 -7.84 -12.13 15.63
C ALA A 262 -6.45 -11.75 16.21
N ALA A 263 -6.11 -10.44 16.32
CA ALA A 263 -4.77 -9.96 16.65
C ALA A 263 -4.68 -9.09 17.91
#